data_ddee890f8d8fbdf93203e70d039f067e
#
_entry.id   ddee890f8d8fbdf93203e70d039f067e
#
_cell.length_a   1.000
_cell.length_b   1.000
_cell.length_c   1.000
_cell.angle_alpha   90.00
_cell.angle_beta   90.00
_cell.angle_gamma   90.00
#
_symmetry.space_group_name_H-M   'P 1'
#
loop_
_entity.id
_entity.type
_entity.pdbx_description
1 polymer ?
#
loop_
_entity_poly.entity_id
_entity_poly.type
_entity_poly.pdbx_seq_one_letter_code
_entity_poly.pdbx_strand_id
1 'polypeptide(L)'
;MQICRVVGTVVSSHKNSKLEGAKLLLVQPETPGGESRGVTLLAIDSVGAGVGERVLVVIEGKAAGAALGKKLAAVDAAIIGIVDTIDFREDV
;
A
#
# COMPACT_ATOMS: atom_id res chain seq x y z
N MET A 1 -9.52 3.65 3.07
CA MET A 1 -8.65 2.66 3.72
C MET A 1 -9.03 1.27 3.27
N GLN A 2 -8.08 0.48 2.89
CA GLN A 2 -8.32 -0.86 2.35
C GLN A 2 -7.29 -1.85 2.87
N ILE A 3 -7.72 -3.12 2.93
CA ILE A 3 -6.79 -4.22 3.18
C ILE A 3 -6.30 -4.70 1.83
N CYS A 4 -5.00 -4.82 1.69
CA CYS A 4 -4.39 -5.25 0.44
C CYS A 4 -3.31 -6.29 0.72
N ARG A 5 -2.96 -7.06 -0.30
CA ARG A 5 -1.82 -7.97 -0.24
C ARG A 5 -0.71 -7.43 -1.11
N VAL A 6 0.50 -7.44 -0.59
CA VAL A 6 1.66 -7.03 -1.37
C VAL A 6 1.95 -8.14 -2.39
N VAL A 7 1.88 -7.81 -3.67
CA VAL A 7 2.06 -8.77 -4.76
C VAL A 7 3.32 -8.55 -5.56
N GLY A 8 4.02 -7.45 -5.33
CA GLY A 8 5.26 -7.19 -6.03
C GLY A 8 5.96 -5.95 -5.53
N THR A 9 7.19 -5.78 -5.98
CA THR A 9 7.98 -4.58 -5.70
C THR A 9 8.21 -3.83 -6.99
N VAL A 10 8.38 -2.52 -6.88
CA VAL A 10 8.67 -1.67 -8.05
C VAL A 10 10.07 -1.11 -7.88
N VAL A 11 10.92 -1.41 -8.86
CA VAL A 11 12.26 -0.82 -8.93
C VAL A 11 12.20 0.24 -10.00
N SER A 12 12.53 1.46 -9.64
CA SER A 12 12.45 2.59 -10.54
C SER A 12 13.79 3.27 -10.67
N SER A 13 14.15 3.63 -11.92
CA SER A 13 15.32 4.46 -12.19
C SER A 13 14.99 5.94 -12.07
N HIS A 14 13.95 6.25 -11.35
CA HIS A 14 13.41 7.59 -11.22
C HIS A 14 14.44 8.53 -10.61
N LYS A 15 14.63 9.68 -11.28
CA LYS A 15 15.60 10.68 -10.81
C LYS A 15 14.96 11.80 -9.99
N ASN A 16 13.67 11.66 -9.67
CA ASN A 16 12.98 12.64 -8.87
C ASN A 16 13.39 12.46 -7.41
N SER A 17 14.07 13.47 -6.87
CA SER A 17 14.58 13.41 -5.49
C SER A 17 13.46 13.25 -4.46
N LYS A 18 12.23 13.63 -4.81
CA LYS A 18 11.10 13.47 -3.88
C LYS A 18 10.70 12.02 -3.67
N LEU A 19 11.06 11.14 -4.60
CA LEU A 19 10.82 9.71 -4.47
C LEU A 19 12.07 8.94 -4.08
N GLU A 20 13.20 9.62 -3.95
CA GLU A 20 14.45 8.99 -3.56
C GLU A 20 14.32 8.40 -2.16
N GLY A 21 14.70 7.16 -2.01
CA GLY A 21 14.58 6.46 -0.75
C GLY A 21 13.20 5.90 -0.45
N ALA A 22 12.19 6.20 -1.27
CA ALA A 22 10.87 5.64 -1.09
C ALA A 22 10.81 4.23 -1.64
N LYS A 23 10.21 3.32 -0.86
CA LYS A 23 9.96 1.96 -1.30
C LYS A 23 8.56 1.91 -1.90
N LEU A 24 8.48 1.44 -3.14
CA LEU A 24 7.22 1.33 -3.84
C LEU A 24 6.84 -0.15 -3.99
N LEU A 25 5.62 -0.47 -3.63
CA LEU A 25 5.11 -1.84 -3.71
C LEU A 25 3.83 -1.87 -4.53
N LEU A 26 3.64 -3.00 -5.22
CA LEU A 26 2.36 -3.30 -5.86
C LEU A 26 1.49 -4.02 -4.85
N VAL A 27 0.28 -3.51 -4.64
CA VAL A 27 -0.64 -4.08 -3.68
C VAL A 27 -1.98 -4.40 -4.36
N GLN A 28 -2.53 -5.54 -4.03
CA GLN A 28 -3.80 -6.00 -4.57
C GLN A 28 -4.85 -5.90 -3.47
N PRO A 29 -5.87 -5.05 -3.64
CA PRO A 29 -6.97 -4.99 -2.67
C PRO A 29 -7.65 -6.35 -2.52
N GLU A 30 -8.04 -6.68 -1.31
CA GLU A 30 -8.68 -7.94 -0.98
C GLU A 30 -9.88 -7.72 -0.06
N THR A 31 -10.81 -8.67 -0.09
CA THR A 31 -11.85 -8.77 0.92
C THR A 31 -11.24 -9.30 2.22
N PRO A 32 -11.93 -9.16 3.37
CA PRO A 32 -11.43 -9.78 4.61
C PRO A 32 -11.21 -11.28 4.50
N GLY A 33 -11.93 -11.96 3.62
CA GLY A 33 -11.74 -13.39 3.37
C GLY A 33 -10.56 -13.72 2.47
N GLY A 34 -9.85 -12.72 1.97
CA GLY A 34 -8.66 -12.94 1.15
C GLY A 34 -8.89 -12.98 -0.35
N GLU A 35 -10.08 -12.65 -0.82
CA GLU A 35 -10.38 -12.63 -2.25
C GLU A 35 -9.97 -11.29 -2.86
N SER A 36 -9.36 -11.34 -4.03
CA SER A 36 -8.98 -10.12 -4.75
C SER A 36 -10.20 -9.31 -5.15
N ARG A 37 -10.09 -8.01 -5.05
CA ARG A 37 -11.13 -7.10 -5.51
C ARG A 37 -10.52 -5.85 -6.10
N GLY A 38 -10.98 -5.45 -7.27
CA GLY A 38 -10.49 -4.26 -7.92
C GLY A 38 -9.12 -4.45 -8.56
N VAL A 39 -8.48 -3.34 -8.86
CA VAL A 39 -7.20 -3.34 -9.60
C VAL A 39 -6.03 -3.24 -8.64
N THR A 40 -4.87 -3.74 -9.10
CA THR A 40 -3.63 -3.59 -8.37
C THR A 40 -3.23 -2.12 -8.30
N LEU A 41 -2.74 -1.70 -7.15
CA LEU A 41 -2.35 -0.33 -6.89
C LEU A 41 -0.86 -0.22 -6.61
N LEU A 42 -0.30 0.94 -6.91
CA LEU A 42 1.06 1.28 -6.52
C LEU A 42 0.99 2.03 -5.20
N ALA A 43 1.72 1.58 -4.20
CA ALA A 43 1.69 2.17 -2.87
C ALA A 43 3.09 2.45 -2.33
N ILE A 44 3.19 3.51 -1.55
CA ILE A 44 4.43 3.85 -0.84
C ILE A 44 4.46 3.04 0.45
N ASP A 45 5.58 2.38 0.71
CA ASP A 45 5.78 1.61 1.94
C ASP A 45 6.67 2.37 2.91
N SER A 46 6.14 2.63 4.10
CA SER A 46 6.91 3.26 5.19
C SER A 46 7.01 2.35 6.42
N VAL A 47 6.54 1.11 6.33
CA VAL A 47 6.50 0.20 7.48
C VAL A 47 7.34 -1.05 7.29
N GLY A 48 7.94 -1.24 6.13
CA GLY A 48 8.81 -2.38 5.89
C GLY A 48 8.06 -3.64 5.48
N ALA A 49 6.97 -3.51 4.74
CA ALA A 49 6.20 -4.66 4.28
C ALA A 49 6.94 -5.44 3.20
N GLY A 50 6.68 -6.72 3.10
CA GLY A 50 7.24 -7.59 2.09
C GLY A 50 6.17 -8.28 1.25
N VAL A 51 6.59 -8.84 0.10
CA VAL A 51 5.69 -9.57 -0.79
C VAL A 51 5.03 -10.72 -0.03
N GLY A 52 3.72 -10.84 -0.21
CA GLY A 52 2.93 -11.88 0.46
C GLY A 52 2.27 -11.41 1.75
N GLU A 53 2.69 -10.28 2.29
CA GLU A 53 2.09 -9.75 3.51
C GLU A 53 0.80 -8.98 3.20
N ARG A 54 -0.13 -9.02 4.15
CA ARG A 54 -1.31 -8.17 4.11
C ARG A 54 -1.00 -6.85 4.76
N VAL A 55 -1.47 -5.78 4.16
CA VAL A 55 -1.17 -4.43 4.62
C VAL A 55 -2.43 -3.60 4.62
N LEU A 56 -2.41 -2.56 5.45
CA LEU A 56 -3.47 -1.58 5.50
C LEU A 56 -3.04 -0.38 4.67
N VAL A 57 -3.87 -0.02 3.70
CA VAL A 57 -3.53 1.00 2.71
C VAL A 57 -4.53 2.14 2.76
N VAL A 58 -4.01 3.35 2.78
CA VAL A 58 -4.80 4.58 2.66
C VAL A 58 -4.69 5.06 1.22
N ILE A 59 -5.82 5.31 0.59
CA ILE A 59 -5.88 5.76 -0.80
C ILE A 59 -6.40 7.18 -0.85
N GLU A 60 -5.51 8.10 -0.60
CA GLU A 60 -5.77 9.54 -0.71
C GLU A 60 -4.44 10.21 -1.00
N GLY A 61 -4.37 11.02 -2.05
CA GLY A 61 -3.15 11.71 -2.41
C GLY A 61 -2.55 12.49 -1.25
N LYS A 62 -3.40 13.10 -0.43
CA LYS A 62 -2.96 13.86 0.73
C LYS A 62 -2.28 12.98 1.78
N ALA A 63 -2.86 11.81 2.07
CA ALA A 63 -2.28 10.88 3.03
C ALA A 63 -0.99 10.25 2.50
N ALA A 64 -0.95 9.93 1.22
CA ALA A 64 0.26 9.41 0.59
C ALA A 64 1.37 10.44 0.62
N GLY A 65 1.05 11.71 0.36
CA GLY A 65 2.01 12.79 0.47
C GLY A 65 2.56 12.94 1.87
N ALA A 66 1.71 12.77 2.88
CA ALA A 66 2.13 12.82 4.28
C ALA A 66 3.05 11.66 4.62
N ALA A 67 2.81 10.47 4.08
CA ALA A 67 3.67 9.32 4.32
C ALA A 67 5.09 9.54 3.80
N LEU A 68 5.23 10.32 2.73
CA LEU A 68 6.54 10.70 2.21
C LEU A 68 7.13 11.91 2.95
N GLY A 69 6.34 12.62 3.73
CA GLY A 69 6.75 13.87 4.33
C GLY A 69 6.87 15.01 3.32
N LYS A 70 6.27 14.86 2.14
CA LYS A 70 6.35 15.83 1.06
C LYS A 70 5.03 15.89 0.30
N LYS A 71 4.74 17.04 -0.28
CA LYS A 71 3.60 17.18 -1.18
C LYS A 71 3.96 16.56 -2.53
N LEU A 72 3.63 15.32 -2.71
CA LEU A 72 3.90 14.66 -3.96
C LEU A 72 2.69 13.84 -4.37
N ALA A 73 2.12 14.19 -5.50
CA ALA A 73 0.87 13.60 -5.97
C ALA A 73 1.06 12.43 -6.93
N ALA A 74 2.28 11.93 -7.10
CA ALA A 74 2.54 10.88 -8.08
C ALA A 74 2.03 9.50 -7.63
N VAL A 75 1.82 9.29 -6.33
CA VAL A 75 1.35 8.04 -5.78
C VAL A 75 0.18 8.32 -4.85
N ASP A 76 -0.94 7.67 -5.09
CA ASP A 76 -2.19 7.93 -4.36
C ASP A 76 -2.39 7.03 -3.14
N ALA A 77 -1.54 6.03 -2.94
CA ALA A 77 -1.73 5.05 -1.89
C ALA A 77 -0.50 4.97 -0.98
N ALA A 78 -0.75 4.77 0.31
CA ALA A 78 0.32 4.62 1.29
C ALA A 78 0.00 3.46 2.22
N ILE A 79 1.00 2.62 2.48
CA ILE A 79 0.90 1.53 3.42
C ILE A 79 1.15 2.10 4.81
N ILE A 80 0.18 1.94 5.71
CA ILE A 80 0.26 2.49 7.06
C ILE A 80 0.39 1.43 8.13
N GLY A 81 0.29 0.16 7.79
CA GLY A 81 0.45 -0.91 8.76
C GLY A 81 0.49 -2.27 8.11
N ILE A 82 1.01 -3.25 8.84
CA ILE A 82 0.99 -4.65 8.45
C ILE A 82 -0.12 -5.34 9.24
N VAL A 83 -0.96 -6.11 8.55
CA VAL A 83 -2.08 -6.80 9.16
C VAL A 83 -1.69 -8.23 9.49
N ASP A 84 -1.57 -8.53 10.77
CA ASP A 84 -1.20 -9.87 11.22
C ASP A 84 -2.41 -10.78 11.34
N THR A 85 -3.55 -10.25 11.78
CA THR A 85 -4.74 -11.04 12.05
C THR A 85 -5.99 -10.28 11.65
N ILE A 86 -6.95 -10.99 11.08
CA ILE A 86 -8.27 -10.44 10.78
C ILE A 86 -9.30 -11.31 11.48
N ASP A 87 -10.13 -10.71 12.32
CA ASP A 87 -11.27 -11.38 12.91
C ASP A 87 -12.49 -11.00 12.07
N PHE A 88 -12.95 -11.94 11.26
CA PHE A 88 -14.01 -11.70 10.29
C PHE A 88 -15.09 -12.77 10.43
N ARG A 89 -16.36 -12.32 10.52
CA ARG A 89 -17.52 -13.22 10.63
C ARG A 89 -18.55 -12.86 9.58
N GLU A 90 -18.79 -13.80 8.68
CA GLU A 90 -19.75 -13.59 7.60
C GLU A 90 -21.20 -13.60 8.06
N ASP A 91 -21.48 -14.25 9.16
CA ASP A 91 -22.86 -14.47 9.64
C ASP A 91 -23.35 -13.39 10.59
N VAL A 92 -22.68 -12.28 10.67
CA VAL A 92 -23.06 -11.17 11.56
C VAL A 92 -23.78 -10.08 10.84
#